data_db460df3011e384d06c819590d9ed52d
#
_entry.id   db460df3011e384d06c819590d9ed52d
#
_cell.length_a   1.000
_cell.length_b   1.000
_cell.length_c   1.000
_cell.angle_alpha   90.00
_cell.angle_beta   90.00
_cell.angle_gamma   90.00
#
_symmetry.space_group_name_H-M   'P 1'
#
loop_
_entity.id
_entity.type
_entity.pdbx_description
1 polymer ?
#
loop_
_entity_poly.entity_id
_entity_poly.type
_entity_poly.pdbx_seq_one_letter_code
_entity_poly.pdbx_strand_id
1 'polypeptide(L)' 'MKKYECPCGYVYDPEEGDPTQGVAPGTAFEDLPDDWTCPQCQAGKDLFIEVE' A
#
# COMPACT_ATOMS: atom_id res chain seq x y z
N MET A 1 -7.02 -6.23 8.93
CA MET A 1 -5.70 -5.61 8.73
C MET A 1 -5.89 -4.12 8.55
N LYS A 2 -4.89 -3.34 8.93
CA LYS A 2 -5.00 -1.88 8.88
C LYS A 2 -4.72 -1.36 7.49
N LYS A 3 -5.37 -0.26 7.15
CA LYS A 3 -5.15 0.39 5.87
C LYS A 3 -4.11 1.48 6.01
N TYR A 4 -3.47 1.82 4.91
CA TYR A 4 -2.43 2.84 4.88
C TYR A 4 -2.73 3.81 3.75
N GLU A 5 -2.63 5.09 4.03
CA GLU A 5 -2.96 6.13 3.06
C GLU A 5 -1.73 6.87 2.61
N CYS A 6 -1.61 7.03 1.29
CA CYS A 6 -0.57 7.84 0.69
C CYS A 6 -0.99 9.31 0.68
N PRO A 7 -0.05 10.24 0.81
CA PRO A 7 -0.39 11.67 0.72
C PRO A 7 -1.11 12.07 -0.55
N CYS A 8 -1.00 11.30 -1.62
CA CYS A 8 -1.72 11.60 -2.86
C CYS A 8 -3.18 11.17 -2.83
N GLY A 9 -3.62 10.49 -1.76
CA GLY A 9 -4.99 10.04 -1.63
C GLY A 9 -5.22 8.57 -1.89
N TYR A 10 -4.21 7.86 -2.39
CA TYR A 10 -4.33 6.42 -2.59
C TYR A 10 -4.35 5.71 -1.23
N VAL A 11 -5.24 4.73 -1.08
CA VAL A 11 -5.31 3.94 0.14
C VAL A 11 -4.96 2.49 -0.19
N TYR A 12 -3.95 1.96 0.48
CA TYR A 12 -3.64 0.54 0.36
C TYR A 12 -4.50 -0.26 1.32
N ASP A 13 -5.36 -1.10 0.76
CA ASP A 13 -6.22 -1.98 1.54
C ASP A 13 -5.64 -3.39 1.48
N PRO A 14 -5.10 -3.91 2.59
CA PRO A 14 -4.49 -5.25 2.57
C PRO A 14 -5.45 -6.34 2.10
N GLU A 15 -6.75 -6.17 2.31
CA GLU A 15 -7.70 -7.19 1.89
C GLU A 15 -7.87 -7.22 0.39
N GLU A 16 -7.57 -6.12 -0.30
CA GLU A 16 -7.64 -6.06 -1.75
C GLU A 16 -6.29 -6.24 -2.42
N GLY A 17 -5.21 -5.92 -1.70
CA GLY A 17 -3.89 -5.97 -2.28
C GLY A 17 -3.67 -4.87 -3.29
N ASP A 18 -2.75 -5.10 -4.21
CA ASP A 18 -2.45 -4.15 -5.28
C ASP A 18 -2.26 -4.92 -6.59
N PRO A 19 -3.36 -5.24 -7.28
CA PRO A 19 -3.25 -6.03 -8.51
C PRO A 19 -2.48 -5.31 -9.61
N THR A 20 -2.37 -3.98 -9.55
CA THR A 20 -1.61 -3.27 -10.57
C THR A 20 -0.12 -3.54 -10.48
N GLN A 21 0.35 -4.00 -9.34
CA GLN A 21 1.76 -4.34 -9.13
C GLN A 21 1.95 -5.78 -8.70
N GLY A 22 0.94 -6.61 -8.87
CA GLY A 22 1.06 -8.03 -8.60
C GLY A 22 1.01 -8.41 -7.13
N VAL A 23 0.44 -7.57 -6.29
CA VAL A 23 0.30 -7.85 -4.86
C VAL A 23 -1.03 -8.56 -4.63
N ALA A 24 -0.96 -9.79 -4.11
CA ALA A 24 -2.16 -10.59 -3.91
C ALA A 24 -3.01 -10.02 -2.76
N PRO A 25 -4.35 -10.21 -2.83
CA PRO A 25 -5.20 -9.88 -1.68
C PRO A 25 -4.77 -10.63 -0.43
N GLY A 26 -4.88 -9.98 0.70
CA GLY A 26 -4.48 -10.58 1.97
C GLY A 26 -3.04 -10.30 2.36
N THR A 27 -2.34 -9.45 1.61
CA THR A 27 -0.96 -9.09 1.91
C THR A 27 -0.96 -7.86 2.82
N ALA A 28 -0.38 -8.02 4.02
CA ALA A 28 -0.27 -6.89 4.94
C ALA A 28 0.70 -5.85 4.40
N PHE A 29 0.50 -4.60 4.80
CA PHE A 29 1.35 -3.51 4.31
C PHE A 29 2.83 -3.77 4.66
N GLU A 30 3.10 -4.27 5.86
CA GLU A 30 4.47 -4.54 6.27
C GLU A 30 5.09 -5.71 5.54
N ASP A 31 4.29 -6.51 4.85
CA ASP A 31 4.80 -7.62 4.04
C ASP A 31 5.12 -7.21 2.61
N LEU A 32 4.84 -5.97 2.26
CA LEU A 32 5.18 -5.47 0.93
C LEU A 32 6.69 -5.35 0.78
N PRO A 33 7.22 -5.54 -0.45
CA PRO A 33 8.65 -5.36 -0.68
C PRO A 33 9.09 -3.95 -0.27
N ASP A 34 10.35 -3.82 0.13
CA ASP A 34 10.88 -2.51 0.52
C ASP A 34 10.84 -1.50 -0.62
N ASP A 35 10.90 -2.00 -1.85
CA ASP A 35 10.87 -1.12 -3.02
C ASP A 35 9.46 -0.92 -3.58
N TRP A 36 8.43 -1.43 -2.90
CA TRP A 36 7.06 -1.18 -3.32
C TRP A 36 6.75 0.31 -3.16
N THR A 37 6.06 0.86 -4.13
CA THR A 37 5.69 2.26 -4.11
C THR A 37 4.22 2.43 -4.45
N CYS A 38 3.69 3.62 -4.13
CA CYS A 38 2.32 3.96 -4.46
C CYS A 38 2.12 3.85 -5.97
N PRO A 39 1.06 3.16 -6.43
CA PRO A 39 0.82 3.02 -7.87
C PRO A 39 0.38 4.31 -8.54
N GLN A 40 0.03 5.33 -7.77
CA GLN A 40 -0.43 6.60 -8.35
C GLN A 40 0.66 7.66 -8.37
N CYS A 41 1.39 7.83 -7.27
CA CYS A 41 2.39 8.90 -7.19
C CYS A 41 3.80 8.38 -6.94
N GLN A 42 3.96 7.07 -6.79
CA GLN A 42 5.25 6.41 -6.58
C GLN A 42 5.93 6.79 -5.27
N ALA A 43 5.17 7.26 -4.30
CA ALA A 43 5.72 7.51 -2.98
C ALA A 43 6.13 6.21 -2.31
N GLY A 44 7.22 6.22 -1.59
CA GLY A 44 7.70 5.05 -0.88
C GLY A 44 6.84 4.70 0.31
N LYS A 45 7.05 3.50 0.85
CA LYS A 45 6.25 3.01 1.98
C LYS A 45 6.35 3.92 3.20
N ASP A 46 7.50 4.56 3.38
CA ASP A 46 7.72 5.41 4.54
C ASP A 46 6.87 6.68 4.52
N LEU A 47 6.27 7.02 3.39
CA LEU A 47 5.38 8.17 3.29
C LEU A 47 3.94 7.83 3.59
N PHE A 48 3.60 6.56 3.71
CA PHE A 48 2.24 6.13 4.00
C PHE A 48 1.93 6.31 5.48
N ILE A 49 0.68 6.66 5.77
CA ILE A 49 0.20 6.87 7.13
C ILE A 49 -0.85 5.81 7.42
N GLU A 50 -0.72 5.17 8.57
CA GLU A 50 -1.68 4.16 8.99
C GLU A 50 -3.04 4.82 9.23
N VAL A 51 -4.07 4.32 8.53
CA VAL A 51 -5.45 4.73 8.75
C VAL A 51 -6.26 3.47 8.94
N GLU A 52 -7.27 3.54 9.76
CA GLU A 52 -7.97 2.35 10.18
C GLU A 52 -9.29 2.21 9.45
#